data_7936f1505cdd04d2d0253080478a7587
#
_entry.id   7936f1505cdd04d2d0253080478a7587
#
_cell.length_a   1.000
_cell.length_b   1.000
_cell.length_c   1.000
_cell.angle_alpha   90.00
_cell.angle_beta   90.00
_cell.angle_gamma   90.00
#
_symmetry.space_group_name_H-M   'P 1'
#
loop_
_entity.id
_entity.type
_entity.pdbx_description
1 polymer ?
#
loop_
_entity_poly.entity_id
_entity_poly.type
_entity_poly.pdbx_seq_one_letter_code
_entity_poly.pdbx_strand_id
1 'polypeptide(L)'
;MGKEKIMTMPTKQDAIKLLDVFDPEMASLLHREERRQFETIGLIASENFASPLCTCLEGSVFTNKNTEGYPGKRFVGGCQLADQAEQLAVARVEKVFGAEHANIQSGNATIANIAVLYGLLERGDTFLGLTLDNGGHLSHGAKFHFSGREFNALHYGVSKETERIDMDQVRQMAHEHKPKLIVTGASSYPRKIDYKAFREICDEVGAYFWVDCAHDCGLIAGGAIPSPVPYADVVTMSTQKTLRGPRGCGVILCREALAKKIDRAVFPRIQGGPKGDMLAARGVLFLELLQPEFKAYARQVVKNAKALAQGCADEGMRLITGGTDTHMVMLDVTPVIENGQVAENLLASVGIITNKNMIPYDPLPPSLGSGLRIGSPTMTTRGAKEDELYDIGRLLGKVLKNKDDQAVLDQARQEVRRIATSHPMFSSEWVPEKIRKDFDAMYCHLKFE
;
A
#
# COMPACT_ATOMS: atom_id res chain seq x y z
N MET A 1 27.10 8.54 32.80
CA MET A 1 25.73 8.01 32.86
C MET A 1 25.84 6.48 32.70
N GLY A 2 25.55 5.75 33.79
CA GLY A 2 25.61 4.29 33.80
C GLY A 2 24.63 3.71 32.79
N LYS A 3 25.03 2.67 32.06
CA LYS A 3 24.12 1.85 31.25
C LYS A 3 23.17 1.18 32.24
N GLU A 4 21.94 1.71 32.40
CA GLU A 4 20.89 0.97 33.06
C GLU A 4 20.75 -0.38 32.37
N LYS A 5 20.85 -1.47 33.15
CA LYS A 5 20.53 -2.80 32.67
C LYS A 5 19.05 -2.81 32.29
N ILE A 6 18.76 -2.66 31.00
CA ILE A 6 17.43 -2.92 30.47
C ILE A 6 17.14 -4.39 30.81
N MET A 7 16.08 -4.65 31.55
CA MET A 7 15.55 -6.00 31.75
C MET A 7 15.29 -6.58 30.38
N THR A 8 16.11 -7.54 29.96
CA THR A 8 16.00 -8.16 28.64
C THR A 8 14.76 -9.05 28.62
N MET A 9 13.69 -8.55 27.99
CA MET A 9 12.65 -9.45 27.51
C MET A 9 13.28 -10.46 26.55
N PRO A 10 12.79 -11.72 26.50
CA PRO A 10 13.24 -12.69 25.51
C PRO A 10 13.27 -12.05 24.13
N THR A 11 14.31 -12.31 23.35
CA THR A 11 14.36 -11.83 21.98
C THR A 11 13.26 -12.51 21.15
N LYS A 12 12.89 -11.94 20.01
CA LYS A 12 11.94 -12.63 19.09
C LYS A 12 12.45 -14.03 18.72
N GLN A 13 13.76 -14.19 18.54
CA GLN A 13 14.38 -15.49 18.25
C GLN A 13 14.22 -16.50 19.41
N ASP A 14 14.39 -16.06 20.66
CA ASP A 14 14.16 -16.92 21.81
C ASP A 14 12.70 -17.34 21.92
N ALA A 15 11.77 -16.41 21.65
CA ALA A 15 10.34 -16.72 21.62
C ALA A 15 9.96 -17.71 20.51
N ILE A 16 10.55 -17.60 19.31
CA ILE A 16 10.34 -18.57 18.21
C ILE A 16 10.81 -19.97 18.63
N LYS A 17 11.99 -20.12 19.26
CA LYS A 17 12.47 -21.41 19.77
C LYS A 17 11.53 -22.03 20.81
N LEU A 18 10.89 -21.21 21.62
CA LEU A 18 9.87 -21.68 22.55
C LEU A 18 8.58 -22.09 21.83
N LEU A 19 8.22 -21.38 20.75
CA LEU A 19 7.07 -21.71 19.93
C LEU A 19 7.24 -23.07 19.23
N ASP A 20 8.45 -23.39 18.74
CA ASP A 20 8.77 -24.69 18.12
C ASP A 20 8.45 -25.88 19.06
N VAL A 21 8.57 -25.67 20.36
CA VAL A 21 8.28 -26.68 21.38
C VAL A 21 6.82 -26.65 21.83
N PHE A 22 6.25 -25.46 22.01
CA PHE A 22 4.92 -25.26 22.58
C PHE A 22 3.79 -25.48 21.58
N ASP A 23 3.98 -24.99 20.35
CA ASP A 23 3.01 -25.10 19.24
C ASP A 23 3.74 -25.37 17.91
N PRO A 24 4.17 -26.62 17.70
CA PRO A 24 4.93 -27.01 16.51
C PRO A 24 4.14 -26.83 15.21
N GLU A 25 2.81 -26.86 15.26
CA GLU A 25 1.95 -26.63 14.08
C GLU A 25 2.05 -25.18 13.63
N MET A 26 1.88 -24.22 14.55
CA MET A 26 2.00 -22.79 14.26
C MET A 26 3.45 -22.42 13.88
N ALA A 27 4.45 -22.97 14.57
CA ALA A 27 5.85 -22.79 14.22
C ALA A 27 6.16 -23.25 12.79
N SER A 28 5.65 -24.43 12.40
CA SER A 28 5.80 -24.96 11.04
C SER A 28 5.16 -24.04 9.99
N LEU A 29 3.99 -23.46 10.27
CA LEU A 29 3.35 -22.49 9.37
C LEU A 29 4.20 -21.21 9.23
N LEU A 30 4.76 -20.71 10.32
CA LEU A 30 5.64 -19.54 10.30
C LEU A 30 6.87 -19.79 9.42
N HIS A 31 7.61 -20.88 9.65
CA HIS A 31 8.81 -21.22 8.87
C HIS A 31 8.51 -21.46 7.39
N ARG A 32 7.36 -22.08 7.08
CA ARG A 32 6.93 -22.27 5.69
C ARG A 32 6.57 -20.97 5.02
N GLU A 33 5.94 -20.02 5.71
CA GLU A 33 5.62 -18.71 5.16
C GLU A 33 6.89 -17.86 4.94
N GLU A 34 7.85 -17.88 5.88
CA GLU A 34 9.16 -17.24 5.72
C GLU A 34 9.88 -17.76 4.47
N ARG A 35 9.94 -19.09 4.31
CA ARG A 35 10.53 -19.73 3.13
C ARG A 35 9.79 -19.34 1.85
N ARG A 36 8.45 -19.38 1.86
CA ARG A 36 7.65 -19.00 0.70
C ARG A 36 7.95 -17.57 0.26
N GLN A 37 7.98 -16.61 1.19
CA GLN A 37 8.29 -15.22 0.86
C GLN A 37 9.71 -15.05 0.32
N PHE A 38 10.67 -15.81 0.83
CA PHE A 38 12.06 -15.75 0.38
C PHE A 38 12.26 -16.35 -1.02
N GLU A 39 11.62 -17.48 -1.30
CA GLU A 39 11.80 -18.26 -2.54
C GLU A 39 10.89 -17.84 -3.69
N THR A 40 10.01 -16.84 -3.51
CA THR A 40 9.06 -16.39 -4.54
C THR A 40 9.31 -14.95 -4.98
N ILE A 41 8.87 -14.62 -6.21
CA ILE A 41 8.84 -13.27 -6.75
C ILE A 41 7.47 -12.66 -6.43
N GLY A 42 7.41 -11.73 -5.47
CA GLY A 42 6.18 -11.02 -5.11
C GLY A 42 5.94 -9.82 -6.04
N LEU A 43 4.87 -9.86 -6.81
CA LEU A 43 4.46 -8.76 -7.71
C LEU A 43 3.08 -8.18 -7.35
N ILE A 44 2.50 -8.52 -6.21
CA ILE A 44 1.24 -7.91 -5.79
C ILE A 44 1.48 -6.43 -5.47
N ALA A 45 0.84 -5.54 -6.25
CA ALA A 45 1.05 -4.09 -6.16
C ALA A 45 0.69 -3.48 -4.79
N SER A 46 -0.12 -4.17 -3.98
CA SER A 46 -0.51 -3.74 -2.63
C SER A 46 0.32 -4.37 -1.51
N GLU A 47 1.41 -5.07 -1.83
CA GLU A 47 2.30 -5.72 -0.88
C GLU A 47 3.70 -5.13 -0.92
N ASN A 48 4.39 -5.23 0.22
CA ASN A 48 5.77 -4.86 0.39
C ASN A 48 6.34 -5.50 1.66
N PHE A 49 7.66 -5.54 1.77
CA PHE A 49 8.33 -5.91 3.02
C PHE A 49 8.46 -4.68 3.91
N ALA A 50 7.97 -4.80 5.15
CA ALA A 50 8.16 -3.78 6.14
C ALA A 50 9.64 -3.69 6.58
N SER A 51 10.09 -2.47 6.88
CA SER A 51 11.45 -2.28 7.40
C SER A 51 11.66 -3.07 8.70
N PRO A 52 12.79 -3.78 8.85
CA PRO A 52 13.13 -4.44 10.10
C PRO A 52 13.15 -3.52 11.33
N LEU A 53 13.46 -2.23 11.14
CA LEU A 53 13.40 -1.23 12.21
C LEU A 53 11.96 -0.92 12.64
N CYS A 54 10.99 -1.03 11.75
CA CYS A 54 9.57 -0.91 12.08
C CYS A 54 9.05 -2.18 12.75
N THR A 55 9.36 -3.36 12.19
CA THR A 55 8.85 -4.63 12.67
C THR A 55 9.38 -5.03 14.04
N CYS A 56 10.55 -4.50 14.46
CA CYS A 56 11.06 -4.75 15.81
C CYS A 56 10.17 -4.13 16.90
N LEU A 57 9.37 -3.13 16.56
CA LEU A 57 8.41 -2.49 17.49
C LEU A 57 7.05 -3.17 17.49
N GLU A 58 6.70 -3.93 16.46
CA GLU A 58 5.49 -4.74 16.44
C GLU A 58 5.59 -5.87 17.48
N GLY A 59 4.62 -5.93 18.37
CA GLY A 59 4.66 -6.85 19.52
C GLY A 59 5.64 -6.45 20.63
N SER A 60 6.18 -5.21 20.62
CA SER A 60 6.94 -4.67 21.75
C SER A 60 6.05 -4.43 22.97
N VAL A 61 6.66 -4.05 24.10
CA VAL A 61 5.93 -3.80 25.37
C VAL A 61 4.82 -2.75 25.25
N PHE A 62 4.84 -1.90 24.22
CA PHE A 62 3.74 -0.99 23.91
C PHE A 62 2.42 -1.70 23.61
N THR A 63 2.45 -2.97 23.19
CA THR A 63 1.24 -3.75 22.91
C THR A 63 0.40 -4.00 24.17
N ASN A 64 1.04 -3.98 25.36
CA ASN A 64 0.38 -4.22 26.64
C ASN A 64 -0.40 -3.01 27.16
N LYS A 65 -0.23 -1.83 26.53
CA LYS A 65 -0.80 -0.58 27.03
C LYS A 65 -2.08 -0.21 26.29
N ASN A 66 -3.19 -0.07 27.03
CA ASN A 66 -4.38 0.58 26.49
C ASN A 66 -4.10 2.08 26.28
N THR A 67 -4.34 2.55 25.05
CA THR A 67 -4.06 3.93 24.62
C THR A 67 -5.33 4.66 24.15
N GLU A 68 -6.49 4.29 24.67
CA GLU A 68 -7.78 4.86 24.32
C GLU A 68 -7.84 6.37 24.58
N GLY A 69 -8.28 7.14 23.59
CA GLY A 69 -8.24 8.60 23.57
C GLY A 69 -7.05 9.15 22.81
N TYR A 70 -6.76 10.43 22.99
CA TYR A 70 -5.67 11.16 22.33
C TYR A 70 -4.59 11.59 23.32
N PRO A 71 -3.36 11.93 22.89
CA PRO A 71 -2.29 12.43 23.75
C PRO A 71 -2.78 13.56 24.68
N GLY A 72 -2.50 13.43 25.98
CA GLY A 72 -2.95 14.35 27.02
C GLY A 72 -4.44 14.26 27.39
N LYS A 73 -5.23 13.43 26.70
CA LYS A 73 -6.68 13.23 26.93
C LYS A 73 -7.05 11.75 26.84
N ARG A 74 -6.23 10.88 27.46
CA ARG A 74 -6.49 9.44 27.52
C ARG A 74 -7.56 9.10 28.56
N PHE A 75 -8.29 8.02 28.30
CA PHE A 75 -9.29 7.50 29.24
C PHE A 75 -8.68 6.66 30.37
N VAL A 76 -7.40 6.30 30.27
CA VAL A 76 -6.67 5.46 31.25
C VAL A 76 -5.33 6.07 31.62
N GLY A 77 -4.85 5.78 32.84
CA GLY A 77 -3.56 6.25 33.34
C GLY A 77 -2.35 5.55 32.70
N GLY A 78 -1.14 6.08 32.93
CA GLY A 78 0.12 5.46 32.52
C GLY A 78 0.43 5.57 31.02
N CYS A 79 -0.12 6.56 30.30
CA CYS A 79 0.02 6.72 28.85
C CYS A 79 1.16 7.65 28.42
N GLN A 80 1.95 8.19 29.34
CA GLN A 80 2.94 9.24 29.06
C GLN A 80 3.93 8.88 27.95
N LEU A 81 4.41 7.63 27.91
CA LEU A 81 5.34 7.18 26.88
C LEU A 81 4.61 6.88 25.55
N ALA A 82 3.38 6.38 25.61
CA ALA A 82 2.55 6.20 24.44
C ALA A 82 2.18 7.54 23.79
N ASP A 83 1.90 8.58 24.62
CA ASP A 83 1.65 9.94 24.14
C ASP A 83 2.86 10.51 23.42
N GLN A 84 4.06 10.36 24.00
CA GLN A 84 5.30 10.80 23.35
C GLN A 84 5.56 10.08 22.03
N ALA A 85 5.34 8.76 21.97
CA ALA A 85 5.49 7.97 20.76
C ALA A 85 4.52 8.43 19.67
N GLU A 86 3.24 8.65 20.02
CA GLU A 86 2.23 9.11 19.06
C GLU A 86 2.53 10.54 18.59
N GLN A 87 2.83 11.47 19.49
CA GLN A 87 3.19 12.84 19.13
C GLN A 87 4.42 12.91 18.22
N LEU A 88 5.45 12.08 18.50
CA LEU A 88 6.62 11.99 17.66
C LEU A 88 6.29 11.47 16.26
N ALA A 89 5.41 10.49 16.16
CA ALA A 89 4.98 9.94 14.88
C ALA A 89 4.14 10.96 14.07
N VAL A 90 3.21 11.66 14.75
CA VAL A 90 2.40 12.73 14.13
C VAL A 90 3.30 13.84 13.58
N ALA A 91 4.20 14.39 14.39
CA ALA A 91 5.12 15.44 13.94
C ALA A 91 5.99 15.02 12.74
N ARG A 92 6.39 13.75 12.69
CA ARG A 92 7.17 13.22 11.58
C ARG A 92 6.36 13.09 10.29
N VAL A 93 5.13 12.55 10.37
CA VAL A 93 4.29 12.39 9.16
C VAL A 93 3.82 13.74 8.61
N GLU A 94 3.49 14.69 9.47
CA GLU A 94 3.20 16.07 9.06
C GLU A 94 4.39 16.69 8.32
N LYS A 95 5.61 16.50 8.83
CA LYS A 95 6.84 16.97 8.17
C LYS A 95 7.09 16.27 6.83
N VAL A 96 6.83 14.95 6.72
CA VAL A 96 7.03 14.18 5.47
C VAL A 96 6.15 14.73 4.35
N PHE A 97 4.88 15.01 4.64
CA PHE A 97 3.89 15.36 3.63
C PHE A 97 3.59 16.87 3.55
N GLY A 98 4.08 17.66 4.51
CA GLY A 98 3.74 19.09 4.62
C GLY A 98 2.27 19.31 4.99
N ALA A 99 1.70 18.43 5.81
CA ALA A 99 0.31 18.49 6.23
C ALA A 99 0.14 19.38 7.48
N GLU A 100 -1.04 20.02 7.61
CA GLU A 100 -1.39 20.85 8.74
C GLU A 100 -1.79 20.04 9.98
N HIS A 101 -2.44 18.88 9.78
CA HIS A 101 -2.86 17.95 10.82
C HIS A 101 -2.78 16.50 10.33
N ALA A 102 -2.45 15.59 11.26
CA ALA A 102 -2.41 14.16 10.99
C ALA A 102 -3.08 13.34 12.11
N ASN A 103 -3.96 12.42 11.70
CA ASN A 103 -4.46 11.35 12.58
C ASN A 103 -3.85 10.02 12.14
N ILE A 104 -3.14 9.35 13.05
CA ILE A 104 -2.44 8.09 12.78
C ILE A 104 -3.06 6.91 13.53
N GLN A 105 -4.21 7.08 14.17
CA GLN A 105 -4.80 6.04 15.02
C GLN A 105 -5.60 4.97 14.26
N SER A 106 -5.99 5.23 13.00
CA SER A 106 -6.80 4.29 12.23
C SER A 106 -6.15 2.91 12.09
N GLY A 107 -6.92 1.86 12.38
CA GLY A 107 -6.45 0.47 12.33
C GLY A 107 -6.08 -0.03 10.94
N ASN A 108 -6.62 0.59 9.87
CA ASN A 108 -6.23 0.37 8.48
C ASN A 108 -6.78 1.52 7.60
N ALA A 109 -6.42 1.53 6.29
CA ALA A 109 -6.88 2.56 5.37
C ALA A 109 -8.41 2.57 5.17
N THR A 110 -9.09 1.43 5.21
CA THR A 110 -10.54 1.37 5.11
C THR A 110 -11.20 2.07 6.31
N ILE A 111 -10.67 1.88 7.53
CA ILE A 111 -11.15 2.59 8.74
C ILE A 111 -10.88 4.10 8.59
N ALA A 112 -9.73 4.50 8.04
CA ALA A 112 -9.43 5.90 7.74
C ALA A 112 -10.46 6.49 6.75
N ASN A 113 -10.79 5.76 5.69
CA ASN A 113 -11.78 6.17 4.69
C ASN A 113 -13.19 6.28 5.29
N ILE A 114 -13.57 5.35 6.15
CA ILE A 114 -14.83 5.40 6.92
C ILE A 114 -14.86 6.65 7.81
N ALA A 115 -13.74 6.96 8.47
CA ALA A 115 -13.63 8.14 9.33
C ALA A 115 -13.80 9.45 8.54
N VAL A 116 -13.24 9.54 7.34
CA VAL A 116 -13.42 10.70 6.45
C VAL A 116 -14.89 10.87 6.08
N LEU A 117 -15.57 9.81 5.65
CA LEU A 117 -16.97 9.85 5.27
C LEU A 117 -17.85 10.30 6.45
N TYR A 118 -17.72 9.69 7.64
CA TYR A 118 -18.50 10.08 8.82
C TYR A 118 -18.05 11.40 9.47
N GLY A 119 -16.85 11.86 9.18
CA GLY A 119 -16.34 13.16 9.64
C GLY A 119 -16.88 14.33 8.84
N LEU A 120 -17.11 14.12 7.55
CA LEU A 120 -17.45 15.18 6.60
C LEU A 120 -18.89 15.12 6.07
N LEU A 121 -19.53 13.97 6.11
CA LEU A 121 -20.86 13.73 5.56
C LEU A 121 -21.85 13.28 6.63
N GLU A 122 -23.10 13.59 6.40
CA GLU A 122 -24.24 12.98 7.10
C GLU A 122 -24.79 11.81 6.27
N ARG A 123 -25.48 10.88 6.95
CA ARG A 123 -26.09 9.73 6.29
C ARG A 123 -27.01 10.15 5.15
N GLY A 124 -26.85 9.55 3.98
CA GLY A 124 -27.62 9.88 2.77
C GLY A 124 -27.05 11.04 1.94
N ASP A 125 -26.00 11.73 2.42
CA ASP A 125 -25.33 12.73 1.61
C ASP A 125 -24.71 12.14 0.35
N THR A 126 -24.66 12.93 -0.71
CA THR A 126 -24.09 12.52 -1.98
C THR A 126 -22.59 12.75 -2.01
N PHE A 127 -21.83 11.73 -2.44
CA PHE A 127 -20.43 11.89 -2.82
C PHE A 127 -20.14 11.24 -4.18
N LEU A 128 -19.07 11.68 -4.83
CA LEU A 128 -18.66 11.23 -6.15
C LEU A 128 -17.29 10.54 -6.06
N GLY A 129 -17.14 9.33 -6.60
CA GLY A 129 -15.90 8.55 -6.60
C GLY A 129 -15.65 7.81 -7.90
N LEU A 130 -14.42 7.27 -8.08
CA LEU A 130 -14.10 6.40 -9.21
C LEU A 130 -14.82 5.06 -9.06
N THR A 131 -15.47 4.58 -10.13
CA THR A 131 -16.14 3.27 -10.11
C THR A 131 -15.15 2.13 -9.84
N LEU A 132 -15.60 1.12 -9.13
CA LEU A 132 -14.81 -0.07 -8.80
C LEU A 132 -14.25 -0.76 -10.04
N ASP A 133 -15.07 -0.89 -11.09
CA ASP A 133 -14.72 -1.56 -12.35
C ASP A 133 -13.64 -0.82 -13.16
N ASN A 134 -13.44 0.47 -12.89
CA ASN A 134 -12.37 1.27 -13.50
C ASN A 134 -11.19 1.55 -12.55
N GLY A 135 -11.09 0.78 -11.48
CA GLY A 135 -9.95 0.82 -10.57
C GLY A 135 -10.17 1.54 -9.27
N GLY A 136 -11.37 2.01 -8.94
CA GLY A 136 -11.73 2.57 -7.65
C GLY A 136 -11.55 1.57 -6.50
N HIS A 137 -11.58 2.05 -5.27
CA HIS A 137 -11.58 1.18 -4.09
C HIS A 137 -13.01 0.89 -3.63
N LEU A 138 -13.24 -0.29 -3.04
CA LEU A 138 -14.58 -0.66 -2.56
C LEU A 138 -15.17 0.35 -1.56
N SER A 139 -14.34 1.03 -0.77
CA SER A 139 -14.77 2.07 0.17
C SER A 139 -15.16 3.40 -0.48
N HIS A 140 -15.02 3.51 -1.80
CA HIS A 140 -15.46 4.68 -2.58
C HIS A 140 -16.90 4.52 -3.10
N GLY A 141 -17.74 3.79 -2.38
CA GLY A 141 -19.17 3.72 -2.67
C GLY A 141 -19.65 2.41 -3.32
N ALA A 142 -18.87 1.32 -3.27
CA ALA A 142 -19.36 0.05 -3.77
C ALA A 142 -20.66 -0.36 -3.06
N LYS A 143 -21.69 -0.79 -3.82
CA LYS A 143 -23.05 -1.05 -3.33
C LYS A 143 -23.13 -2.05 -2.15
N PHE A 144 -22.20 -3.01 -2.11
CA PHE A 144 -22.12 -4.02 -1.04
C PHE A 144 -21.29 -3.53 0.16
N HIS A 145 -20.50 -2.47 0.00
CA HIS A 145 -19.71 -1.87 1.07
C HIS A 145 -20.55 -0.87 1.86
N PHE A 146 -20.16 -0.65 3.12
CA PHE A 146 -20.84 0.31 4.00
C PHE A 146 -21.00 1.69 3.33
N SER A 147 -19.97 2.19 2.62
CA SER A 147 -19.99 3.51 1.99
C SER A 147 -21.10 3.67 0.94
N GLY A 148 -21.40 2.63 0.16
CA GLY A 148 -22.49 2.64 -0.79
C GLY A 148 -23.87 2.31 -0.19
N ARG A 149 -23.92 1.88 1.09
CA ARG A 149 -25.16 1.61 1.83
C ARG A 149 -25.62 2.80 2.67
N GLU A 150 -24.68 3.55 3.22
CA GLU A 150 -24.98 4.66 4.13
C GLU A 150 -25.08 6.01 3.42
N PHE A 151 -24.43 6.15 2.26
CA PHE A 151 -24.36 7.38 1.51
C PHE A 151 -24.87 7.19 0.08
N ASN A 152 -25.27 8.31 -0.56
CA ASN A 152 -25.61 8.32 -1.98
C ASN A 152 -24.33 8.42 -2.81
N ALA A 153 -23.73 7.26 -3.11
CA ALA A 153 -22.48 7.18 -3.86
C ALA A 153 -22.74 7.19 -5.37
N LEU A 154 -22.23 8.21 -6.06
CA LEU A 154 -22.19 8.32 -7.51
C LEU A 154 -20.78 8.02 -8.01
N HIS A 155 -20.67 7.57 -9.29
CA HIS A 155 -19.39 7.11 -9.80
C HIS A 155 -19.08 7.69 -11.17
N TYR A 156 -17.89 8.29 -11.29
CA TYR A 156 -17.27 8.60 -12.58
C TYR A 156 -16.40 7.43 -13.06
N GLY A 157 -16.03 7.44 -14.34
CA GLY A 157 -15.26 6.38 -14.97
C GLY A 157 -13.97 6.87 -15.60
N VAL A 158 -13.46 6.04 -16.51
CA VAL A 158 -12.36 6.36 -17.41
C VAL A 158 -12.86 6.46 -18.84
N SER A 159 -12.16 7.19 -19.70
CA SER A 159 -12.45 7.24 -21.13
C SER A 159 -12.21 5.86 -21.76
N LYS A 160 -13.05 5.45 -22.69
CA LYS A 160 -12.88 4.19 -23.43
C LYS A 160 -11.64 4.19 -24.32
N GLU A 161 -11.30 5.35 -24.86
CA GLU A 161 -10.21 5.51 -25.82
C GLU A 161 -8.84 5.51 -25.13
N THR A 162 -8.74 6.16 -23.97
CA THR A 162 -7.46 6.35 -23.27
C THR A 162 -7.32 5.51 -22.02
N GLU A 163 -8.41 4.94 -21.51
CA GLU A 163 -8.51 4.25 -20.23
C GLU A 163 -8.06 5.13 -19.03
N ARG A 164 -8.06 6.47 -19.23
CA ARG A 164 -7.72 7.47 -18.20
C ARG A 164 -8.97 8.10 -17.63
N ILE A 165 -8.86 8.57 -16.38
CA ILE A 165 -9.97 9.27 -15.71
C ILE A 165 -10.51 10.36 -16.65
N ASP A 166 -11.83 10.32 -16.87
CA ASP A 166 -12.55 11.27 -17.71
C ASP A 166 -12.91 12.51 -16.90
N MET A 167 -12.07 13.53 -16.99
CA MET A 167 -12.23 14.77 -16.24
C MET A 167 -13.46 15.59 -16.67
N ASP A 168 -13.89 15.46 -17.92
CA ASP A 168 -15.11 16.12 -18.42
C ASP A 168 -16.34 15.46 -17.79
N GLN A 169 -16.36 14.12 -17.70
CA GLN A 169 -17.41 13.39 -16.98
C GLN A 169 -17.42 13.76 -15.48
N VAL A 170 -16.25 13.87 -14.83
CA VAL A 170 -16.16 14.30 -13.42
C VAL A 170 -16.80 15.67 -13.24
N ARG A 171 -16.47 16.65 -14.08
CA ARG A 171 -17.01 18.02 -14.00
C ARG A 171 -18.50 18.03 -14.27
N GLN A 172 -18.97 17.35 -15.33
CA GLN A 172 -20.39 17.24 -15.64
C GLN A 172 -21.19 16.69 -14.47
N MET A 173 -20.77 15.54 -13.90
CA MET A 173 -21.45 14.91 -12.77
C MET A 173 -21.43 15.78 -11.51
N ALA A 174 -20.31 16.49 -11.25
CA ALA A 174 -20.20 17.39 -10.12
C ALA A 174 -21.22 18.55 -10.21
N HIS A 175 -21.35 19.15 -11.40
CA HIS A 175 -22.34 20.22 -11.61
C HIS A 175 -23.78 19.75 -11.57
N GLU A 176 -24.07 18.57 -12.12
CA GLU A 176 -25.42 17.98 -12.16
C GLU A 176 -25.89 17.57 -10.77
N HIS A 177 -25.04 16.90 -10.00
CA HIS A 177 -25.44 16.28 -8.74
C HIS A 177 -25.00 17.02 -7.48
N LYS A 178 -24.11 18.01 -7.61
CA LYS A 178 -23.56 18.83 -6.51
C LYS A 178 -23.21 18.02 -5.27
N PRO A 179 -22.30 17.01 -5.40
CA PRO A 179 -21.92 16.18 -4.28
C PRO A 179 -21.26 17.02 -3.18
N LYS A 180 -21.45 16.65 -1.91
CA LYS A 180 -20.77 17.32 -0.79
C LYS A 180 -19.28 16.95 -0.71
N LEU A 181 -18.87 15.85 -1.35
CA LEU A 181 -17.51 15.35 -1.35
C LEU A 181 -17.20 14.66 -2.68
N ILE A 182 -16.01 14.92 -3.21
CA ILE A 182 -15.46 14.20 -4.36
C ILE A 182 -14.19 13.47 -3.89
N VAL A 183 -14.13 12.15 -4.12
CA VAL A 183 -12.96 11.34 -3.83
C VAL A 183 -12.28 10.89 -5.10
N THR A 184 -10.95 11.00 -5.12
CA THR A 184 -10.09 10.37 -6.12
C THR A 184 -9.03 9.51 -5.44
N GLY A 185 -8.40 8.63 -6.22
CA GLY A 185 -7.48 7.61 -5.75
C GLY A 185 -7.96 6.26 -6.22
N ALA A 186 -7.04 5.31 -6.38
CA ALA A 186 -7.37 4.06 -7.02
C ALA A 186 -6.58 2.87 -6.50
N SER A 187 -7.21 1.69 -6.60
CA SER A 187 -6.59 0.40 -6.31
C SER A 187 -5.93 -0.21 -7.55
N SER A 188 -6.36 0.18 -8.76
CA SER A 188 -5.88 -0.38 -10.03
C SER A 188 -5.89 0.66 -11.17
N TYR A 189 -5.24 1.79 -10.94
CA TYR A 189 -5.07 2.86 -11.93
C TYR A 189 -3.58 3.24 -12.01
N PRO A 190 -2.87 2.93 -13.12
CA PRO A 190 -1.40 3.03 -13.17
C PRO A 190 -0.87 4.41 -13.56
N ARG A 191 -1.72 5.44 -13.67
CA ARG A 191 -1.34 6.79 -14.09
C ARG A 191 -1.40 7.81 -12.95
N LYS A 192 -0.65 8.88 -13.08
CA LYS A 192 -0.75 10.04 -12.20
C LYS A 192 -2.14 10.67 -12.30
N ILE A 193 -2.64 11.13 -11.16
CA ILE A 193 -3.92 11.83 -11.05
C ILE A 193 -3.65 13.34 -11.05
N ASP A 194 -4.47 14.10 -11.80
CA ASP A 194 -4.42 15.56 -11.82
C ASP A 194 -5.20 16.14 -10.62
N TYR A 195 -4.53 16.24 -9.48
CA TYR A 195 -5.13 16.76 -8.24
C TYR A 195 -5.57 18.21 -8.36
N LYS A 196 -4.90 19.02 -9.22
CA LYS A 196 -5.27 20.41 -9.44
C LYS A 196 -6.62 20.51 -10.16
N ALA A 197 -6.81 19.75 -11.21
CA ALA A 197 -8.09 19.72 -11.94
C ALA A 197 -9.25 19.24 -11.06
N PHE A 198 -9.03 18.24 -10.19
CA PHE A 198 -10.03 17.83 -9.19
C PHE A 198 -10.34 18.94 -8.20
N ARG A 199 -9.33 19.70 -7.71
CA ARG A 199 -9.55 20.82 -6.80
C ARG A 199 -10.41 21.90 -7.44
N GLU A 200 -10.11 22.28 -8.69
CA GLU A 200 -10.90 23.24 -9.44
C GLU A 200 -12.37 22.83 -9.54
N ILE A 201 -12.66 21.57 -9.88
CA ILE A 201 -14.03 21.05 -9.95
C ILE A 201 -14.71 21.09 -8.57
N CYS A 202 -14.00 20.72 -7.49
CA CYS A 202 -14.55 20.78 -6.14
C CYS A 202 -14.90 22.21 -5.73
N ASP A 203 -14.06 23.20 -6.10
CA ASP A 203 -14.30 24.61 -5.82
C ASP A 203 -15.51 25.14 -6.59
N GLU A 204 -15.71 24.73 -7.85
CA GLU A 204 -16.86 25.09 -8.68
C GLU A 204 -18.20 24.70 -8.05
N VAL A 205 -18.24 23.60 -7.29
CA VAL A 205 -19.50 23.08 -6.72
C VAL A 205 -19.56 23.16 -5.19
N GLY A 206 -18.50 23.62 -4.52
CA GLY A 206 -18.42 23.71 -3.07
C GLY A 206 -18.26 22.38 -2.35
N ALA A 207 -17.66 21.39 -3.01
CA ALA A 207 -17.43 20.06 -2.46
C ALA A 207 -16.12 19.95 -1.67
N TYR A 208 -16.08 19.11 -0.64
CA TYR A 208 -14.82 18.64 -0.07
C TYR A 208 -14.04 17.80 -1.08
N PHE A 209 -12.72 17.99 -1.13
CA PHE A 209 -11.83 17.17 -1.94
C PHE A 209 -11.06 16.18 -1.08
N TRP A 210 -11.35 14.88 -1.23
CA TRP A 210 -10.65 13.80 -0.56
C TRP A 210 -9.81 13.00 -1.56
N VAL A 211 -8.54 12.73 -1.20
CA VAL A 211 -7.65 11.86 -1.97
C VAL A 211 -7.28 10.63 -1.16
N ASP A 212 -7.67 9.45 -1.64
CA ASP A 212 -7.16 8.17 -1.14
C ASP A 212 -5.89 7.80 -1.90
N CYS A 213 -4.73 8.12 -1.34
CA CYS A 213 -3.44 7.80 -1.92
C CYS A 213 -2.81 6.52 -1.33
N ALA A 214 -3.62 5.58 -0.83
CA ALA A 214 -3.14 4.36 -0.19
C ALA A 214 -2.12 3.58 -1.03
N HIS A 215 -2.24 3.58 -2.34
CA HIS A 215 -1.28 2.94 -3.24
C HIS A 215 -0.02 3.80 -3.48
N ASP A 216 -0.18 5.10 -3.60
CA ASP A 216 0.84 6.02 -4.11
C ASP A 216 1.62 6.77 -3.02
N CYS A 217 1.19 6.65 -1.75
CA CYS A 217 1.71 7.46 -0.64
C CYS A 217 3.23 7.37 -0.46
N GLY A 218 3.86 6.23 -0.71
CA GLY A 218 5.33 6.10 -0.66
C GLY A 218 6.03 6.82 -1.79
N LEU A 219 5.43 6.84 -2.99
CA LEU A 219 5.97 7.57 -4.14
C LEU A 219 5.84 9.09 -3.92
N ILE A 220 4.74 9.53 -3.29
CA ILE A 220 4.51 10.92 -2.89
C ILE A 220 5.52 11.34 -1.82
N ALA A 221 5.67 10.55 -0.75
CA ALA A 221 6.62 10.81 0.33
C ALA A 221 8.08 10.90 -0.17
N GLY A 222 8.45 10.05 -1.14
CA GLY A 222 9.77 10.06 -1.78
C GLY A 222 9.94 11.11 -2.88
N GLY A 223 8.90 11.87 -3.21
CA GLY A 223 8.93 12.89 -4.27
C GLY A 223 9.07 12.33 -5.69
N ALA A 224 8.66 11.08 -5.93
CA ALA A 224 8.66 10.45 -7.24
C ALA A 224 7.44 10.83 -8.08
N ILE A 225 6.33 11.18 -7.43
CA ILE A 225 5.09 11.71 -8.04
C ILE A 225 4.58 12.91 -7.25
N PRO A 226 3.71 13.76 -7.84
CA PRO A 226 3.14 14.94 -7.18
C PRO A 226 2.37 14.61 -5.90
N SER A 227 2.39 15.51 -4.92
CA SER A 227 1.61 15.41 -3.68
C SER A 227 0.20 15.97 -3.86
N PRO A 228 -0.84 15.29 -3.33
CA PRO A 228 -2.21 15.82 -3.27
C PRO A 228 -2.40 16.84 -2.14
N VAL A 229 -1.53 16.86 -1.12
CA VAL A 229 -1.72 17.65 0.12
C VAL A 229 -1.98 19.13 -0.13
N PRO A 230 -1.32 19.81 -1.10
CA PRO A 230 -1.63 21.22 -1.38
C PRO A 230 -3.05 21.46 -1.91
N TYR A 231 -3.70 20.45 -2.47
CA TYR A 231 -4.99 20.55 -3.16
C TYR A 231 -6.15 19.97 -2.35
N ALA A 232 -5.89 18.86 -1.64
CA ALA A 232 -6.93 18.11 -0.94
C ALA A 232 -7.30 18.76 0.40
N ASP A 233 -8.57 18.59 0.81
CA ASP A 233 -9.03 18.89 2.15
C ASP A 233 -8.64 17.78 3.12
N VAL A 234 -8.68 16.54 2.62
CA VAL A 234 -8.30 15.32 3.36
C VAL A 234 -7.55 14.36 2.44
N VAL A 235 -6.52 13.70 2.99
CA VAL A 235 -5.76 12.63 2.32
C VAL A 235 -5.73 11.40 3.22
N THR A 236 -6.05 10.22 2.67
CA THR A 236 -5.95 8.95 3.39
C THR A 236 -4.87 8.06 2.79
N MET A 237 -4.23 7.24 3.63
CA MET A 237 -3.10 6.39 3.26
C MET A 237 -3.13 5.05 3.99
N SER A 238 -2.39 4.08 3.44
CA SER A 238 -2.00 2.84 4.13
C SER A 238 -0.48 2.75 4.23
N THR A 239 0.04 2.17 5.31
CA THR A 239 1.49 2.13 5.55
C THR A 239 2.20 0.95 4.87
N GLN A 240 1.52 -0.16 4.60
CA GLN A 240 2.13 -1.42 4.17
C GLN A 240 2.45 -1.54 2.68
N LYS A 241 2.02 -0.59 1.85
CA LYS A 241 2.23 -0.64 0.39
C LYS A 241 3.55 0.05 0.03
N THR A 242 3.50 1.09 -0.74
CA THR A 242 4.70 1.83 -1.18
C THR A 242 5.44 2.53 -0.05
N LEU A 243 4.82 2.78 1.12
CA LEU A 243 5.52 3.31 2.30
C LEU A 243 6.45 2.30 2.98
N ARG A 244 6.34 0.99 2.72
CA ARG A 244 7.18 -0.05 3.35
C ARG A 244 7.04 -0.12 4.87
N GLY A 245 5.87 0.19 5.39
CA GLY A 245 5.60 0.18 6.82
C GLY A 245 4.81 -1.04 7.27
N PRO A 246 4.49 -1.09 8.56
CA PRO A 246 3.70 -2.16 9.13
C PRO A 246 2.30 -2.23 8.52
N ARG A 247 1.78 -3.46 8.39
CA ARG A 247 0.40 -3.71 7.93
C ARG A 247 -0.60 -3.38 9.03
N GLY A 248 -1.85 -3.09 8.64
CA GLY A 248 -2.90 -2.79 9.60
C GLY A 248 -2.84 -1.36 10.15
N CYS A 249 -2.38 -0.41 9.34
CA CYS A 249 -2.27 1.00 9.70
C CYS A 249 -2.86 1.90 8.63
N GLY A 250 -3.73 2.82 9.04
CA GLY A 250 -4.24 3.93 8.25
C GLY A 250 -3.74 5.27 8.78
N VAL A 251 -3.57 6.23 7.91
CA VAL A 251 -3.21 7.62 8.22
C VAL A 251 -4.19 8.54 7.53
N ILE A 252 -4.62 9.59 8.22
CA ILE A 252 -5.43 10.66 7.66
C ILE A 252 -4.65 11.96 7.84
N LEU A 253 -4.40 12.66 6.76
CA LEU A 253 -3.91 14.04 6.76
C LEU A 253 -5.07 14.96 6.41
N CYS A 254 -5.16 16.12 7.03
CA CYS A 254 -6.22 17.07 6.67
C CYS A 254 -5.79 18.51 6.97
N ARG A 255 -6.60 19.44 6.46
CA ARG A 255 -6.48 20.83 6.85
C ARG A 255 -6.84 21.02 8.33
N GLU A 256 -6.19 21.93 9.03
CA GLU A 256 -6.41 22.19 10.46
C GLU A 256 -7.89 22.43 10.79
N ALA A 257 -8.61 23.12 9.91
CA ALA A 257 -10.05 23.38 10.07
C ALA A 257 -10.91 22.11 10.19
N LEU A 258 -10.42 20.95 9.72
CA LEU A 258 -11.09 19.66 9.75
C LEU A 258 -10.59 18.74 10.88
N ALA A 259 -9.50 19.07 11.54
CA ALA A 259 -8.83 18.25 12.55
C ALA A 259 -9.81 17.67 13.58
N LYS A 260 -10.59 18.52 14.22
CA LYS A 260 -11.59 18.11 15.23
C LYS A 260 -12.66 17.13 14.68
N LYS A 261 -13.10 17.33 13.44
CA LYS A 261 -14.12 16.46 12.82
C LYS A 261 -13.53 15.08 12.56
N ILE A 262 -12.32 15.03 12.01
CA ILE A 262 -11.59 13.80 11.68
C ILE A 262 -11.24 13.02 12.95
N ASP A 263 -10.66 13.67 13.94
CA ASP A 263 -10.28 13.01 15.21
C ASP A 263 -11.49 12.40 15.92
N ARG A 264 -12.61 13.13 15.99
CA ARG A 264 -13.86 12.60 16.56
C ARG A 264 -14.45 11.47 15.74
N ALA A 265 -14.27 11.48 14.43
CA ALA A 265 -14.74 10.40 13.56
C ALA A 265 -13.91 9.13 13.76
N VAL A 266 -12.59 9.24 13.93
CA VAL A 266 -11.72 8.11 14.25
C VAL A 266 -12.07 7.60 15.65
N PHE A 267 -11.91 8.41 16.67
CA PHE A 267 -12.25 8.05 18.04
C PHE A 267 -13.07 9.16 18.71
N PRO A 268 -14.21 8.83 19.31
CA PRO A 268 -14.75 7.50 19.63
C PRO A 268 -15.77 6.95 18.63
N ARG A 269 -15.98 7.60 17.43
CA ARG A 269 -17.14 7.25 16.58
C ARG A 269 -16.99 5.89 15.90
N ILE A 270 -15.79 5.53 15.41
CA ILE A 270 -15.60 4.35 14.54
C ILE A 270 -14.79 3.26 15.22
N GLN A 271 -13.78 3.61 16.01
CA GLN A 271 -12.91 2.63 16.67
C GLN A 271 -12.69 2.98 18.14
N GLY A 272 -12.21 1.98 18.93
CA GLY A 272 -11.67 2.15 20.27
C GLY A 272 -10.20 2.59 20.24
N GLY A 273 -9.45 2.25 21.31
CA GLY A 273 -8.03 2.61 21.43
C GLY A 273 -7.16 1.99 20.32
N PRO A 274 -6.20 2.74 19.80
CA PRO A 274 -5.23 2.22 18.82
C PRO A 274 -4.24 1.27 19.51
N LYS A 275 -3.56 0.44 18.71
CA LYS A 275 -2.46 -0.41 19.19
C LYS A 275 -1.21 0.43 19.41
N GLY A 276 -0.71 0.46 20.67
CA GLY A 276 0.44 1.27 21.06
C GLY A 276 1.74 0.90 20.34
N ASP A 277 2.00 -0.39 20.12
CA ASP A 277 3.14 -0.89 19.38
C ASP A 277 3.13 -0.42 17.91
N MET A 278 1.94 -0.35 17.30
CA MET A 278 1.78 0.14 15.93
C MET A 278 1.95 1.66 15.83
N LEU A 279 1.61 2.42 16.89
CA LEU A 279 1.92 3.86 16.94
C LEU A 279 3.44 4.09 17.00
N ALA A 280 4.15 3.31 17.82
CA ALA A 280 5.60 3.38 17.92
C ALA A 280 6.30 2.99 16.59
N ALA A 281 5.85 1.90 15.95
CA ALA A 281 6.37 1.46 14.65
C ALA A 281 6.20 2.53 13.56
N ARG A 282 5.07 3.22 13.52
CA ARG A 282 4.84 4.38 12.62
C ARG A 282 5.83 5.52 12.89
N GLY A 283 6.18 5.75 14.16
CA GLY A 283 7.20 6.74 14.50
C GLY A 283 8.54 6.47 13.85
N VAL A 284 8.96 5.20 13.77
CA VAL A 284 10.18 4.79 13.05
C VAL A 284 9.99 4.90 11.54
N LEU A 285 8.88 4.36 10.99
CA LEU A 285 8.56 4.48 9.58
C LEU A 285 8.69 5.92 9.08
N PHE A 286 8.00 6.86 9.73
CA PHE A 286 7.99 8.25 9.26
C PHE A 286 9.37 8.93 9.38
N LEU A 287 10.26 8.45 10.24
CA LEU A 287 11.65 8.88 10.27
C LEU A 287 12.42 8.34 9.06
N GLU A 288 12.18 7.09 8.65
CA GLU A 288 12.79 6.51 7.44
C GLU A 288 12.36 7.26 6.18
N LEU A 289 11.09 7.70 6.09
CA LEU A 289 10.60 8.48 4.93
C LEU A 289 11.33 9.82 4.75
N LEU A 290 11.88 10.39 5.81
CA LEU A 290 12.67 11.62 5.76
C LEU A 290 14.11 11.41 5.27
N GLN A 291 14.57 10.16 5.14
CA GLN A 291 15.94 9.86 4.75
C GLN A 291 16.11 9.91 3.21
N PRO A 292 17.31 10.25 2.72
CA PRO A 292 17.59 10.28 1.29
C PRO A 292 17.45 8.91 0.62
N GLU A 293 17.72 7.82 1.34
CA GLU A 293 17.59 6.46 0.85
C GLU A 293 16.14 6.13 0.49
N PHE A 294 15.15 6.64 1.24
CA PHE A 294 13.75 6.45 0.88
C PHE A 294 13.37 7.19 -0.41
N LYS A 295 13.91 8.39 -0.62
CA LYS A 295 13.72 9.13 -1.88
C LYS A 295 14.32 8.40 -3.08
N ALA A 296 15.49 7.77 -2.90
CA ALA A 296 16.10 6.93 -3.90
C ALA A 296 15.25 5.68 -4.20
N TYR A 297 14.78 4.99 -3.16
CA TYR A 297 13.86 3.87 -3.25
C TYR A 297 12.59 4.22 -4.04
N ALA A 298 11.91 5.30 -3.72
CA ALA A 298 10.67 5.68 -4.39
C ALA A 298 10.86 5.92 -5.90
N ARG A 299 11.97 6.55 -6.29
CA ARG A 299 12.34 6.71 -7.70
C ARG A 299 12.64 5.38 -8.38
N GLN A 300 13.34 4.48 -7.67
CA GLN A 300 13.66 3.15 -8.19
C GLN A 300 12.39 2.31 -8.42
N VAL A 301 11.41 2.40 -7.53
CA VAL A 301 10.11 1.71 -7.69
C VAL A 301 9.46 2.09 -9.01
N VAL A 302 9.42 3.38 -9.37
CA VAL A 302 8.81 3.82 -10.63
C VAL A 302 9.59 3.35 -11.86
N LYS A 303 10.92 3.37 -11.80
CA LYS A 303 11.77 2.87 -12.89
C LYS A 303 11.55 1.37 -13.11
N ASN A 304 11.58 0.63 -12.02
CA ASN A 304 11.35 -0.82 -12.01
C ASN A 304 9.96 -1.18 -12.57
N ALA A 305 8.91 -0.42 -12.20
CA ALA A 305 7.56 -0.65 -12.74
C ALA A 305 7.51 -0.45 -14.27
N LYS A 306 8.21 0.56 -14.80
CA LYS A 306 8.30 0.79 -16.24
C LYS A 306 9.03 -0.34 -16.96
N ALA A 307 10.14 -0.81 -16.40
CA ALA A 307 10.89 -1.94 -16.97
C ALA A 307 10.06 -3.24 -16.96
N LEU A 308 9.38 -3.53 -15.83
CA LEU A 308 8.46 -4.65 -15.72
C LEU A 308 7.34 -4.58 -16.78
N ALA A 309 6.74 -3.40 -16.97
CA ALA A 309 5.70 -3.16 -17.97
C ALA A 309 6.22 -3.43 -19.38
N GLN A 310 7.42 -2.95 -19.70
CA GLN A 310 8.03 -3.17 -21.01
C GLN A 310 8.30 -4.65 -21.27
N GLY A 311 8.87 -5.38 -20.30
CA GLY A 311 9.09 -6.81 -20.42
C GLY A 311 7.80 -7.60 -20.67
N CYS A 312 6.70 -7.22 -20.00
CA CYS A 312 5.38 -7.80 -20.26
C CYS A 312 4.84 -7.47 -21.66
N ALA A 313 5.01 -6.22 -22.11
CA ALA A 313 4.56 -5.79 -23.44
C ALA A 313 5.32 -6.50 -24.56
N ASP A 314 6.62 -6.70 -24.42
CA ASP A 314 7.45 -7.42 -25.40
C ASP A 314 7.06 -8.90 -25.52
N GLU A 315 6.35 -9.43 -24.54
CA GLU A 315 5.74 -10.76 -24.56
C GLU A 315 4.27 -10.74 -25.07
N GLY A 316 3.78 -9.61 -25.56
CA GLY A 316 2.48 -9.51 -26.24
C GLY A 316 1.30 -9.21 -25.33
N MET A 317 1.52 -8.93 -24.05
CA MET A 317 0.45 -8.45 -23.17
C MET A 317 0.15 -6.98 -23.44
N ARG A 318 -1.13 -6.60 -23.39
CA ARG A 318 -1.53 -5.21 -23.59
C ARG A 318 -1.43 -4.43 -22.27
N LEU A 319 -0.72 -3.32 -22.29
CA LEU A 319 -0.66 -2.40 -21.16
C LEU A 319 -1.92 -1.53 -21.10
N ILE A 320 -2.68 -1.62 -20.03
CA ILE A 320 -3.80 -0.73 -19.77
C ILE A 320 -3.27 0.70 -19.63
N THR A 321 -3.94 1.67 -20.23
CA THR A 321 -3.52 3.07 -20.35
C THR A 321 -2.22 3.29 -21.15
N GLY A 322 -1.68 2.27 -21.83
CA GLY A 322 -0.42 2.32 -22.57
C GLY A 322 0.83 2.38 -21.70
N GLY A 323 0.78 1.99 -20.40
CA GLY A 323 1.95 1.96 -19.51
C GLY A 323 1.69 2.43 -18.08
N THR A 324 2.75 2.80 -17.37
CA THR A 324 2.66 3.23 -15.96
C THR A 324 3.47 4.47 -15.65
N ASP A 325 2.95 5.29 -14.73
CA ASP A 325 3.64 6.42 -14.09
C ASP A 325 3.94 6.17 -12.60
N THR A 326 3.47 5.02 -12.05
CA THR A 326 3.52 4.69 -10.63
C THR A 326 4.30 3.40 -10.37
N HIS A 327 4.01 2.70 -9.28
CA HIS A 327 4.57 1.39 -8.92
C HIS A 327 3.82 0.22 -9.56
N MET A 328 2.65 0.48 -10.13
CA MET A 328 1.66 -0.50 -10.54
C MET A 328 1.64 -0.64 -12.06
N VAL A 329 1.48 -1.85 -12.54
CA VAL A 329 1.24 -2.16 -13.96
C VAL A 329 -0.07 -2.92 -14.06
N MET A 330 -0.93 -2.47 -14.95
CA MET A 330 -2.19 -3.12 -15.27
C MET A 330 -2.07 -3.75 -16.67
N LEU A 331 -2.32 -5.04 -16.74
CA LEU A 331 -2.18 -5.85 -17.95
C LEU A 331 -3.53 -6.40 -18.37
N ASP A 332 -3.83 -6.36 -19.66
CA ASP A 332 -4.76 -7.28 -20.30
C ASP A 332 -3.95 -8.49 -20.76
N VAL A 333 -4.27 -9.66 -20.23
CA VAL A 333 -3.55 -10.91 -20.53
C VAL A 333 -4.26 -11.77 -21.59
N THR A 334 -5.46 -11.39 -22.01
CA THR A 334 -6.26 -12.15 -22.95
C THR A 334 -5.62 -12.35 -24.34
N PRO A 335 -4.66 -11.51 -24.81
CA PRO A 335 -3.91 -11.80 -26.02
C PRO A 335 -2.98 -13.03 -25.91
N VAL A 336 -2.65 -13.50 -24.70
CA VAL A 336 -1.68 -14.58 -24.47
C VAL A 336 -2.22 -15.77 -23.69
N ILE A 337 -3.31 -15.57 -22.91
CA ILE A 337 -3.94 -16.62 -22.10
C ILE A 337 -5.44 -16.30 -21.90
N GLU A 338 -6.25 -17.28 -21.53
CA GLU A 338 -7.71 -17.19 -21.54
C GLU A 338 -8.31 -16.05 -20.67
N ASN A 339 -7.75 -15.84 -19.47
CA ASN A 339 -8.21 -14.82 -18.52
C ASN A 339 -7.24 -14.63 -17.36
N GLY A 340 -7.50 -13.63 -16.51
CA GLY A 340 -6.67 -13.30 -15.36
C GLY A 340 -6.63 -14.39 -14.28
N GLN A 341 -7.72 -15.14 -14.07
CA GLN A 341 -7.72 -16.22 -13.07
C GLN A 341 -6.80 -17.38 -13.46
N VAL A 342 -6.81 -17.75 -14.74
CA VAL A 342 -5.90 -18.80 -15.25
C VAL A 342 -4.46 -18.31 -15.18
N ALA A 343 -4.21 -17.05 -15.56
CA ALA A 343 -2.88 -16.43 -15.45
C ALA A 343 -2.36 -16.40 -14.01
N GLU A 344 -3.17 -15.94 -13.05
CA GLU A 344 -2.81 -15.90 -11.63
C GLU A 344 -2.42 -17.29 -11.09
N ASN A 345 -3.24 -18.30 -11.36
CA ASN A 345 -2.99 -19.67 -10.88
C ASN A 345 -1.71 -20.26 -11.49
N LEU A 346 -1.51 -20.07 -12.80
CA LEU A 346 -0.34 -20.58 -13.50
C LEU A 346 0.95 -19.93 -12.99
N LEU A 347 0.96 -18.59 -12.84
CA LEU A 347 2.11 -17.86 -12.32
C LEU A 347 2.43 -18.25 -10.88
N ALA A 348 1.41 -18.42 -10.03
CA ALA A 348 1.58 -18.88 -8.66
C ALA A 348 2.22 -20.28 -8.61
N SER A 349 1.90 -21.18 -9.56
CA SER A 349 2.46 -22.54 -9.64
C SER A 349 3.96 -22.58 -9.92
N VAL A 350 4.52 -21.50 -10.47
CA VAL A 350 5.96 -21.33 -10.71
C VAL A 350 6.63 -20.37 -9.72
N GLY A 351 5.88 -19.86 -8.73
CA GLY A 351 6.40 -18.98 -7.68
C GLY A 351 6.40 -17.47 -8.02
N ILE A 352 5.67 -17.05 -9.06
CA ILE A 352 5.42 -15.61 -9.35
C ILE A 352 4.05 -15.25 -8.77
N ILE A 353 4.02 -14.41 -7.76
CA ILE A 353 2.82 -14.08 -7.00
C ILE A 353 2.22 -12.77 -7.51
N THR A 354 1.05 -12.86 -8.12
CA THR A 354 0.31 -11.74 -8.73
C THR A 354 -1.13 -11.73 -8.22
N ASN A 355 -1.96 -10.80 -8.70
CA ASN A 355 -3.41 -10.94 -8.56
C ASN A 355 -4.14 -10.64 -9.87
N LYS A 356 -5.17 -11.45 -10.16
CA LYS A 356 -6.13 -11.12 -11.21
C LYS A 356 -6.82 -9.81 -10.93
N ASN A 357 -7.21 -9.12 -11.97
CA ASN A 357 -7.94 -7.86 -11.87
C ASN A 357 -8.84 -7.66 -13.09
N MET A 358 -9.95 -6.97 -12.89
CA MET A 358 -10.72 -6.46 -14.01
C MET A 358 -9.94 -5.35 -14.72
N ILE A 359 -10.10 -5.24 -16.01
CA ILE A 359 -9.64 -4.09 -16.80
C ILE A 359 -10.83 -3.13 -17.03
N PRO A 360 -10.60 -1.87 -17.40
CA PRO A 360 -11.69 -0.98 -17.78
C PRO A 360 -12.56 -1.60 -18.89
N TYR A 361 -13.88 -1.56 -18.69
CA TYR A 361 -14.86 -2.14 -19.62
C TYR A 361 -14.68 -3.65 -19.87
N ASP A 362 -14.22 -4.37 -18.85
CA ASP A 362 -13.94 -5.81 -18.92
C ASP A 362 -15.17 -6.61 -19.38
N PRO A 363 -15.04 -7.43 -20.43
CA PRO A 363 -16.14 -8.28 -20.87
C PRO A 363 -16.35 -9.50 -19.96
N LEU A 364 -15.38 -9.83 -19.09
CA LEU A 364 -15.44 -10.97 -18.19
C LEU A 364 -15.96 -10.57 -16.79
N PRO A 365 -16.57 -11.49 -16.05
CA PRO A 365 -17.00 -11.23 -14.69
C PRO A 365 -15.80 -11.07 -13.73
N PRO A 366 -15.98 -10.40 -12.58
CA PRO A 366 -14.90 -10.19 -11.59
C PRO A 366 -14.21 -11.48 -11.08
N SER A 367 -14.93 -12.62 -11.14
CA SER A 367 -14.38 -13.92 -10.75
C SER A 367 -13.28 -14.44 -11.70
N LEU A 368 -13.29 -14.01 -12.95
CA LEU A 368 -12.31 -14.37 -13.97
C LEU A 368 -11.34 -13.20 -14.25
N GLY A 369 -11.87 -12.03 -14.59
CA GLY A 369 -11.12 -10.83 -15.01
C GLY A 369 -10.29 -11.06 -16.25
N SER A 370 -10.13 -10.05 -17.09
CA SER A 370 -9.26 -10.11 -18.28
C SER A 370 -7.81 -9.74 -17.98
N GLY A 371 -7.53 -9.26 -16.79
CA GLY A 371 -6.24 -8.66 -16.48
C GLY A 371 -5.51 -9.23 -15.27
N LEU A 372 -4.27 -8.78 -15.17
CA LEU A 372 -3.44 -8.89 -13.98
C LEU A 372 -3.06 -7.50 -13.48
N ARG A 373 -3.05 -7.34 -12.16
CA ARG A 373 -2.42 -6.20 -11.49
C ARG A 373 -1.12 -6.66 -10.88
N ILE A 374 -0.01 -6.07 -11.31
CA ILE A 374 1.31 -6.36 -10.79
C ILE A 374 2.01 -5.06 -10.36
N GLY A 375 3.08 -5.18 -9.60
CA GLY A 375 3.83 -4.01 -9.11
C GLY A 375 5.27 -4.34 -8.74
N SER A 376 6.08 -3.31 -8.66
CA SER A 376 7.52 -3.39 -8.42
C SER A 376 7.97 -3.24 -6.95
N PRO A 377 7.15 -2.79 -5.96
CA PRO A 377 7.66 -2.41 -4.64
C PRO A 377 8.41 -3.52 -3.91
N THR A 378 7.87 -4.72 -3.88
CA THR A 378 8.45 -5.87 -3.16
C THR A 378 9.85 -6.20 -3.67
N MET A 379 10.01 -6.36 -4.99
CA MET A 379 11.32 -6.66 -5.58
C MET A 379 12.29 -5.49 -5.48
N THR A 380 11.80 -4.24 -5.58
CA THR A 380 12.63 -3.04 -5.33
C THR A 380 13.12 -3.00 -3.88
N THR A 381 12.27 -3.34 -2.89
CA THR A 381 12.69 -3.42 -1.49
C THR A 381 13.79 -4.47 -1.28
N ARG A 382 13.76 -5.55 -2.04
CA ARG A 382 14.80 -6.59 -2.05
C ARG A 382 16.09 -6.17 -2.76
N GLY A 383 16.09 -5.06 -3.51
CA GLY A 383 17.26 -4.50 -4.20
C GLY A 383 17.30 -4.72 -5.71
N ALA A 384 16.29 -5.36 -6.30
CA ALA A 384 16.21 -5.56 -7.74
C ALA A 384 16.14 -4.23 -8.52
N LYS A 385 16.74 -4.21 -9.71
CA LYS A 385 16.84 -3.04 -10.58
C LYS A 385 16.09 -3.26 -11.91
N GLU A 386 16.16 -2.25 -12.78
CA GLU A 386 15.40 -2.19 -14.03
C GLU A 386 15.56 -3.44 -14.89
N ASP A 387 16.80 -3.88 -15.11
CA ASP A 387 17.09 -5.05 -15.98
C ASP A 387 16.43 -6.33 -15.45
N GLU A 388 16.49 -6.55 -14.15
CA GLU A 388 15.87 -7.72 -13.52
C GLU A 388 14.33 -7.64 -13.58
N LEU A 389 13.74 -6.46 -13.38
CA LEU A 389 12.29 -6.29 -13.48
C LEU A 389 11.81 -6.46 -14.93
N TYR A 390 12.59 -6.05 -15.91
CA TYR A 390 12.35 -6.34 -17.31
C TYR A 390 12.37 -7.84 -17.59
N ASP A 391 13.40 -8.55 -17.12
CA ASP A 391 13.54 -10.00 -17.27
C ASP A 391 12.40 -10.77 -16.57
N ILE A 392 11.98 -10.31 -15.39
CA ILE A 392 10.79 -10.85 -14.69
C ILE A 392 9.54 -10.66 -15.55
N GLY A 393 9.37 -9.52 -16.20
CA GLY A 393 8.25 -9.27 -17.12
C GLY A 393 8.27 -10.23 -18.31
N ARG A 394 9.46 -10.46 -18.90
CA ARG A 394 9.67 -11.44 -19.95
C ARG A 394 9.36 -12.88 -19.50
N LEU A 395 9.86 -13.25 -18.31
CA LEU A 395 9.62 -14.57 -17.72
C LEU A 395 8.13 -14.82 -17.50
N LEU A 396 7.40 -13.83 -16.99
CA LEU A 396 5.96 -13.88 -16.78
C LEU A 396 5.24 -14.20 -18.12
N GLY A 397 5.52 -13.46 -19.17
CA GLY A 397 4.92 -13.70 -20.49
C GLY A 397 5.32 -15.04 -21.10
N LYS A 398 6.58 -15.48 -20.94
CA LYS A 398 7.02 -16.81 -21.37
C LYS A 398 6.23 -17.92 -20.69
N VAL A 399 5.97 -17.82 -19.38
CA VAL A 399 5.16 -18.78 -18.63
C VAL A 399 3.73 -18.82 -19.17
N LEU A 400 3.10 -17.66 -19.35
CA LEU A 400 1.71 -17.60 -19.81
C LEU A 400 1.50 -18.20 -21.20
N LYS A 401 2.44 -17.99 -22.13
CA LYS A 401 2.39 -18.54 -23.49
C LYS A 401 2.63 -20.05 -23.58
N ASN A 402 3.25 -20.64 -22.56
CA ASN A 402 3.67 -22.05 -22.57
C ASN A 402 3.02 -22.83 -21.42
N LYS A 403 1.74 -22.56 -21.14
CA LYS A 403 0.99 -23.10 -20.00
C LYS A 403 0.97 -24.64 -19.92
N ASP A 404 1.04 -25.31 -21.06
CA ASP A 404 0.98 -26.77 -21.18
C ASP A 404 2.36 -27.44 -21.34
N ASP A 405 3.45 -26.63 -21.42
CA ASP A 405 4.82 -27.13 -21.55
C ASP A 405 5.48 -27.28 -20.16
N GLN A 406 5.47 -28.51 -19.64
CA GLN A 406 6.03 -28.81 -18.31
C GLN A 406 7.53 -28.47 -18.21
N ALA A 407 8.30 -28.64 -19.30
CA ALA A 407 9.74 -28.34 -19.28
C ALA A 407 9.98 -26.83 -19.14
N VAL A 408 9.19 -26.00 -19.82
CA VAL A 408 9.24 -24.53 -19.66
C VAL A 408 8.83 -24.13 -18.25
N LEU A 409 7.78 -24.72 -17.67
CA LEU A 409 7.33 -24.43 -16.31
C LEU A 409 8.37 -24.82 -15.25
N ASP A 410 9.04 -25.96 -15.42
CA ASP A 410 10.10 -26.40 -14.51
C ASP A 410 11.34 -25.49 -14.58
N GLN A 411 11.74 -25.06 -15.77
CA GLN A 411 12.79 -24.04 -15.96
C GLN A 411 12.39 -22.71 -15.30
N ALA A 412 11.13 -22.28 -15.46
CA ALA A 412 10.63 -21.07 -14.85
C ALA A 412 10.68 -21.13 -13.32
N ARG A 413 10.32 -22.27 -12.69
CA ARG A 413 10.44 -22.46 -11.22
C ARG A 413 11.88 -22.28 -10.75
N GLN A 414 12.83 -22.88 -11.48
CA GLN A 414 14.26 -22.76 -11.13
C GLN A 414 14.74 -21.31 -11.26
N GLU A 415 14.34 -20.64 -12.33
CA GLU A 415 14.73 -19.24 -12.56
C GLU A 415 14.08 -18.28 -11.53
N VAL A 416 12.79 -18.47 -11.20
CA VAL A 416 12.12 -17.73 -10.14
C VAL A 416 12.86 -17.89 -8.81
N ARG A 417 13.19 -19.12 -8.45
CA ARG A 417 13.92 -19.39 -7.21
C ARG A 417 15.31 -18.75 -7.22
N ARG A 418 16.02 -18.85 -8.34
CA ARG A 418 17.34 -18.22 -8.52
C ARG A 418 17.27 -16.69 -8.31
N ILE A 419 16.34 -16.02 -9.00
CA ILE A 419 16.14 -14.57 -8.86
C ILE A 419 15.72 -14.23 -7.42
N ALA A 420 14.75 -14.93 -6.87
CA ALA A 420 14.26 -14.66 -5.54
C ALA A 420 15.36 -14.81 -4.48
N THR A 421 16.13 -15.90 -4.50
CA THR A 421 17.16 -16.18 -3.48
C THR A 421 18.46 -15.41 -3.68
N SER A 422 18.68 -14.75 -4.82
CA SER A 422 19.82 -13.86 -5.03
C SER A 422 19.68 -12.51 -4.30
N HIS A 423 18.47 -12.19 -3.82
CA HIS A 423 18.16 -10.95 -3.10
C HIS A 423 17.80 -11.21 -1.64
N PRO A 424 18.23 -10.36 -0.70
CA PRO A 424 17.75 -10.41 0.69
C PRO A 424 16.25 -10.06 0.75
N MET A 425 15.60 -10.32 1.88
CA MET A 425 14.22 -9.86 2.10
C MET A 425 14.11 -8.34 2.16
N PHE A 426 15.16 -7.66 2.62
CA PHE A 426 15.26 -6.21 2.69
C PHE A 426 16.70 -5.78 2.36
N SER A 427 16.88 -5.00 1.31
CA SER A 427 18.22 -4.52 0.90
C SER A 427 18.73 -3.43 1.83
N SER A 428 19.97 -3.56 2.27
CA SER A 428 20.67 -2.55 3.09
C SER A 428 20.87 -1.20 2.35
N GLU A 429 20.77 -1.20 1.03
CA GLU A 429 20.78 0.00 0.20
C GLU A 429 19.71 1.01 0.62
N TRP A 430 18.56 0.53 1.14
CA TRP A 430 17.45 1.35 1.59
C TRP A 430 17.50 1.70 3.08
N VAL A 431 18.55 1.29 3.77
CA VAL A 431 18.78 1.59 5.18
C VAL A 431 19.61 2.87 5.30
N PRO A 432 19.30 3.78 6.25
CA PRO A 432 20.08 4.99 6.47
C PRO A 432 21.57 4.70 6.63
N GLU A 433 22.44 5.44 5.93
CA GLU A 433 23.87 5.21 5.86
C GLU A 433 24.53 5.06 7.24
N LYS A 434 24.09 5.88 8.21
CA LYS A 434 24.62 5.89 9.58
C LYS A 434 24.51 4.56 10.35
N ILE A 435 23.59 3.66 9.94
CA ILE A 435 23.37 2.36 10.59
C ILE A 435 23.56 1.19 9.61
N ARG A 436 23.90 1.45 8.35
CA ARG A 436 23.99 0.42 7.30
C ARG A 436 24.98 -0.67 7.63
N LYS A 437 26.17 -0.29 8.13
CA LYS A 437 27.20 -1.24 8.52
C LYS A 437 26.74 -2.20 9.61
N ASP A 438 26.04 -1.70 10.63
CA ASP A 438 25.52 -2.53 11.72
C ASP A 438 24.36 -3.38 11.23
N PHE A 439 23.54 -2.84 10.34
CA PHE A 439 22.46 -3.57 9.69
C PHE A 439 23.00 -4.76 8.89
N ASP A 440 24.02 -4.54 8.05
CA ASP A 440 24.66 -5.60 7.26
C ASP A 440 25.24 -6.70 8.15
N ALA A 441 25.88 -6.32 9.24
CA ALA A 441 26.44 -7.29 10.20
C ALA A 441 25.35 -8.17 10.86
N MET A 442 24.13 -7.65 11.05
CA MET A 442 23.03 -8.37 11.69
C MET A 442 22.17 -9.18 10.70
N TYR A 443 21.97 -8.68 9.47
CA TYR A 443 20.96 -9.20 8.55
C TYR A 443 21.52 -9.90 7.30
N CYS A 444 22.80 -9.64 6.90
CA CYS A 444 23.40 -10.27 5.72
C CYS A 444 23.77 -11.74 5.93
N HIS A 445 23.61 -12.30 7.11
CA HIS A 445 23.93 -13.69 7.43
C HIS A 445 22.69 -14.61 7.53
N LEU A 446 21.49 -14.11 7.26
CA LEU A 446 20.29 -14.92 7.14
C LEU A 446 20.33 -15.68 5.80
N LYS A 447 21.16 -16.73 5.75
CA LYS A 447 21.04 -17.80 4.76
C LYS A 447 20.02 -18.78 5.32
N PHE A 448 18.95 -19.03 4.58
CA PHE A 448 18.12 -20.20 4.82
C PHE A 448 18.96 -21.43 4.44
N GLU A 449 19.41 -22.19 5.44
CA GLU A 449 20.00 -23.52 5.24
C GLU A 449 18.94 -24.53 4.82
#